data_dba09fb7aa8f18509988dbc9f4290f55
#
_entry.id   dba09fb7aa8f18509988dbc9f4290f55
#
_cell.length_a   1.000
_cell.length_b   1.000
_cell.length_c   1.000
_cell.angle_alpha   90.00
_cell.angle_beta   90.00
_cell.angle_gamma   90.00
#
_symmetry.space_group_name_H-M   'P 1'
#
loop_
_entity.id
_entity.type
_entity.pdbx_description
1 polymer ?
#
loop_
_entity_poly.entity_id
_entity_poly.type
_entity_poly.pdbx_seq_one_letter_code
_entity_poly.pdbx_strand_id
1 'polypeptide(L)'
;MFKSHPKVSRMALAAALLCSSGAAFAEDVNPAPAPAPAESNFFTRFYHAYADEWGLASAPVDPNAPPGPPTRRPPPWPAAPESTPPMPFADWPQGGVDYIGESTPNAVDSPLMKAIGTDNIVGSTLNDEHIQIYGWINAGGNVSSAKQGYGGNFPAAYAYTPNIVQLDQAVVYVERIPDTVQMDHIDWGFRVSGIYGENYRYTTAYGIFSNQLLYGNHFAGYDMPMVYAEMYVPYVAQGLEFRLGRYISVPDIEAQLAPNNYMYSHSMTYGYDNYTNEGLLTTLKLTKNWEVQFGFAAGTETTPWNATHISLINPATGYPGYQGARDPGAQPTFTGCVQWESDTAWDNIYLCANGMNNGNWGYNNLQWLGGTYYHKFNDQWHISIESWYMYERNVPDVSQGYANTAFAYILPTNTPFEAHCPTGELSCTAKEWSLLFYLNYQFSPLDNISLRGEFFDDINGQRTGFATAYNNWALGWQHWLSPQVELRPEIAWYHALNAPAFDNGTKHSIAIASGDIIWHF
;
A
#
# COMPACT_ATOMS: atom_id res chain seq x y z
N MET A 1 3.21 43.38 -22.31
CA MET A 1 4.60 42.99 -22.61
C MET A 1 5.03 42.05 -21.50
N PHE A 2 4.64 40.80 -21.59
CA PHE A 2 4.98 39.77 -20.59
C PHE A 2 6.07 38.89 -21.19
N LYS A 3 7.23 38.86 -20.54
CA LYS A 3 8.28 37.93 -20.89
C LYS A 3 7.93 36.54 -20.37
N SER A 4 7.73 35.61 -21.27
CA SER A 4 7.55 34.21 -20.99
C SER A 4 8.82 33.58 -20.46
N HIS A 5 8.77 32.94 -19.31
CA HIS A 5 9.85 32.11 -18.80
C HIS A 5 9.67 30.66 -19.28
N PRO A 6 10.72 30.01 -19.77
CA PRO A 6 10.65 28.70 -20.39
C PRO A 6 10.84 27.55 -19.38
N LYS A 7 10.17 27.57 -18.23
CA LYS A 7 10.27 26.48 -17.23
C LYS A 7 9.19 25.40 -17.35
N VAL A 8 8.12 25.64 -18.11
CA VAL A 8 7.00 24.68 -18.27
C VAL A 8 7.35 23.54 -19.24
N SER A 9 8.35 23.72 -20.08
CA SER A 9 8.77 22.72 -21.09
C SER A 9 9.58 21.53 -20.54
N ARG A 10 10.01 21.58 -19.27
CA ARG A 10 10.84 20.53 -18.67
C ARG A 10 10.05 19.41 -17.99
N MET A 11 8.81 19.65 -17.60
CA MET A 11 7.96 18.63 -16.97
C MET A 11 7.48 17.53 -17.93
N ALA A 12 7.37 17.83 -19.24
CA ALA A 12 7.03 16.82 -20.25
C ALA A 12 8.23 15.95 -20.65
N LEU A 13 9.43 16.29 -20.23
CA LEU A 13 10.68 15.64 -20.63
C LEU A 13 11.16 14.57 -19.65
N ALA A 14 10.66 14.56 -18.41
CA ALA A 14 11.04 13.55 -17.42
C ALA A 14 10.52 12.14 -17.77
N ALA A 15 9.42 12.05 -18.51
CA ALA A 15 8.92 10.77 -19.04
C ALA A 15 9.59 10.35 -20.36
N ALA A 16 10.32 11.27 -21.02
CA ALA A 16 10.97 11.03 -22.33
C ALA A 16 12.51 11.05 -22.27
N LEU A 17 13.11 11.37 -21.14
CA LEU A 17 14.55 11.61 -20.98
C LEU A 17 15.37 10.39 -20.56
N LEU A 18 15.00 9.24 -21.04
CA LEU A 18 16.00 8.18 -21.23
C LEU A 18 16.96 8.47 -22.41
N CYS A 19 16.81 9.62 -23.09
CA CYS A 19 17.68 10.02 -24.20
C CYS A 19 17.82 11.54 -24.27
N SER A 20 18.85 12.12 -23.65
CA SER A 20 19.66 13.23 -24.18
C SER A 20 20.18 14.23 -23.12
N SER A 21 21.40 14.61 -23.32
CA SER A 21 22.40 15.35 -22.58
C SER A 21 22.16 16.85 -22.32
N GLY A 22 22.75 17.39 -21.22
CA GLY A 22 23.42 18.64 -21.28
C GLY A 22 23.42 19.64 -20.13
N ALA A 23 24.59 19.86 -19.56
CA ALA A 23 25.22 21.07 -19.03
C ALA A 23 24.96 21.51 -17.58
N ALA A 24 26.08 21.54 -16.86
CA ALA A 24 26.33 21.85 -15.47
C ALA A 24 26.35 23.35 -15.12
N PHE A 25 26.05 23.63 -13.83
CA PHE A 25 26.68 24.71 -13.07
C PHE A 25 27.17 24.16 -11.74
N ALA A 26 28.44 24.42 -11.44
CA ALA A 26 29.13 23.96 -10.26
C ALA A 26 29.12 25.00 -9.14
N GLU A 27 28.96 24.55 -7.91
CA GLU A 27 29.41 25.25 -6.71
C GLU A 27 30.17 24.32 -5.78
N ASP A 28 31.11 24.86 -5.05
CA ASP A 28 32.27 24.25 -4.43
C ASP A 28 31.97 23.08 -3.48
N VAL A 29 32.66 21.99 -3.71
CA VAL A 29 32.59 20.76 -2.90
C VAL A 29 33.96 20.48 -2.27
N ASN A 30 33.93 20.11 -1.00
CA ASN A 30 35.06 19.46 -0.32
C ASN A 30 35.53 18.22 -1.10
N PRO A 31 36.83 17.95 -1.13
CA PRO A 31 37.35 16.83 -1.91
C PRO A 31 36.75 15.50 -1.40
N ALA A 32 36.05 14.85 -2.29
CA ALA A 32 35.51 13.51 -2.07
C ALA A 32 36.64 12.52 -1.74
N PRO A 33 36.39 11.51 -0.92
CA PRO A 33 37.32 10.41 -0.72
C PRO A 33 37.65 9.76 -2.06
N ALA A 34 38.91 9.31 -2.21
CA ALA A 34 39.38 8.70 -3.45
C ALA A 34 38.41 7.58 -3.89
N PRO A 35 38.02 7.55 -5.15
CA PRO A 35 37.07 6.54 -5.63
C PRO A 35 37.66 5.15 -5.40
N ALA A 36 36.85 4.25 -4.84
CA ALA A 36 37.10 2.83 -4.90
C ALA A 36 37.41 2.43 -6.36
N PRO A 37 38.28 1.45 -6.62
CA PRO A 37 38.63 1.06 -7.97
C PRO A 37 37.34 0.76 -8.74
N ALA A 38 37.20 1.45 -9.89
CA ALA A 38 35.99 1.42 -10.69
C ALA A 38 35.63 -0.04 -11.02
N GLU A 39 34.59 -0.54 -10.38
CA GLU A 39 34.06 -1.84 -10.70
C GLU A 39 33.42 -1.80 -12.08
N SER A 40 33.91 -2.62 -12.96
CA SER A 40 33.84 -2.42 -14.40
C SER A 40 32.45 -2.61 -15.03
N ASN A 41 31.44 -3.11 -14.30
CA ASN A 41 30.10 -3.28 -14.86
C ASN A 41 29.00 -3.38 -13.79
N PHE A 42 27.77 -3.10 -14.24
CA PHE A 42 26.53 -3.14 -13.46
C PHE A 42 26.34 -4.45 -12.67
N PHE A 43 26.52 -5.60 -13.30
CA PHE A 43 26.26 -6.90 -12.66
C PHE A 43 27.24 -7.20 -11.53
N THR A 44 28.50 -6.79 -11.68
CA THR A 44 29.52 -6.94 -10.64
C THR A 44 29.15 -6.07 -9.44
N ARG A 45 28.78 -4.80 -9.66
CA ARG A 45 28.33 -3.89 -8.59
C ARG A 45 27.08 -4.42 -7.88
N PHE A 46 26.10 -4.93 -8.66
CA PHE A 46 24.90 -5.52 -8.10
C PHE A 46 25.19 -6.74 -7.22
N TYR A 47 26.08 -7.63 -7.68
CA TYR A 47 26.53 -8.76 -6.88
C TYR A 47 27.23 -8.30 -5.59
N HIS A 48 28.13 -7.33 -5.67
CA HIS A 48 28.86 -6.82 -4.50
C HIS A 48 27.92 -6.15 -3.50
N ALA A 49 26.88 -5.46 -3.94
CA ALA A 49 25.89 -4.85 -3.04
C ALA A 49 25.21 -5.87 -2.11
N TYR A 50 25.09 -7.14 -2.54
CA TYR A 50 24.62 -8.23 -1.68
C TYR A 50 25.77 -8.95 -0.96
N ALA A 51 26.88 -9.22 -1.65
CA ALA A 51 28.00 -9.94 -1.10
C ALA A 51 28.62 -9.24 0.12
N ASP A 52 28.72 -7.91 0.08
CA ASP A 52 29.23 -7.09 1.17
C ASP A 52 28.37 -7.23 2.42
N GLU A 53 27.06 -7.24 2.28
CA GLU A 53 26.13 -7.38 3.40
C GLU A 53 26.18 -8.78 4.05
N TRP A 54 26.51 -9.79 3.26
CA TRP A 54 26.68 -11.17 3.73
C TRP A 54 28.11 -11.45 4.21
N GLY A 55 28.96 -10.42 4.23
CA GLY A 55 30.35 -10.56 4.65
C GLY A 55 31.25 -11.37 3.69
N LEU A 56 30.80 -11.55 2.44
CA LEU A 56 31.50 -12.37 1.45
C LEU A 56 32.58 -11.62 0.68
N ALA A 57 32.55 -10.27 0.71
CA ALA A 57 33.43 -9.45 -0.12
C ALA A 57 34.01 -8.21 0.59
N SER A 58 33.94 -8.13 1.91
CA SER A 58 34.25 -6.91 2.65
C SER A 58 35.71 -6.49 2.54
N ALA A 59 35.94 -5.33 1.95
CA ALA A 59 37.11 -4.54 2.32
C ALA A 59 36.98 -4.13 3.80
N PRO A 60 38.08 -4.06 4.55
CA PRO A 60 38.03 -3.61 5.94
C PRO A 60 37.39 -2.22 6.01
N VAL A 61 36.30 -2.10 6.74
CA VAL A 61 35.66 -0.79 6.99
C VAL A 61 36.70 0.08 7.70
N ASP A 62 37.02 1.22 7.12
CA ASP A 62 37.84 2.22 7.80
C ASP A 62 37.08 2.68 9.05
N PRO A 63 37.56 2.42 10.27
CA PRO A 63 36.88 2.81 11.50
C PRO A 63 36.75 4.34 11.66
N ASN A 64 37.40 5.12 10.81
CA ASN A 64 37.34 6.58 10.80
C ASN A 64 36.54 7.10 9.59
N ALA A 65 35.95 6.25 8.78
CA ALA A 65 35.07 6.69 7.71
C ALA A 65 33.88 7.46 8.31
N PRO A 66 33.49 8.58 7.73
CA PRO A 66 32.27 9.25 8.14
C PRO A 66 31.09 8.26 7.99
N PRO A 67 30.09 8.32 8.88
CA PRO A 67 28.90 7.49 8.74
C PRO A 67 28.36 7.68 7.31
N GLY A 68 28.05 6.55 6.67
CA GLY A 68 27.41 6.57 5.35
C GLY A 68 26.09 7.34 5.38
N PRO A 69 25.56 7.72 4.24
CA PRO A 69 24.22 8.31 4.19
C PRO A 69 23.23 7.36 4.88
N PRO A 70 22.24 7.91 5.58
CA PRO A 70 21.24 7.11 6.24
C PRO A 70 20.58 6.15 5.23
N THR A 71 20.45 4.91 5.61
CA THR A 71 19.83 3.92 4.74
C THR A 71 18.32 4.17 4.68
N ARG A 72 17.71 3.91 3.54
CA ARG A 72 16.26 4.02 3.37
C ARG A 72 15.49 2.94 4.13
N ARG A 73 16.17 1.93 4.58
CA ARG A 73 15.56 0.89 5.37
C ARG A 73 15.33 1.38 6.76
N PRO A 74 14.17 1.03 7.31
CA PRO A 74 13.99 1.20 8.72
C PRO A 74 15.19 0.55 9.43
N PRO A 75 15.67 1.16 10.51
CA PRO A 75 16.57 0.47 11.41
C PRO A 75 15.95 -0.90 11.73
N PRO A 76 16.73 -1.87 12.21
CA PRO A 76 16.23 -3.21 12.55
C PRO A 76 15.13 -3.22 13.63
N TRP A 77 14.48 -2.15 13.82
CA TRP A 77 13.20 -1.99 14.46
C TRP A 77 12.15 -2.14 13.35
N PRO A 78 11.36 -3.21 13.32
CA PRO A 78 10.23 -3.27 12.43
C PRO A 78 9.30 -2.16 12.87
N ALA A 79 9.40 -1.21 12.10
CA ALA A 79 8.55 -0.11 12.11
C ALA A 79 7.11 -0.60 11.96
N ALA A 80 6.16 0.10 12.55
CA ALA A 80 4.79 -0.05 12.20
C ALA A 80 4.66 0.02 10.69
N PRO A 81 3.82 -0.79 10.07
CA PRO A 81 3.67 -0.79 8.63
C PRO A 81 3.39 0.62 8.16
N GLU A 82 4.23 1.10 7.29
CA GLU A 82 3.89 2.28 6.53
C GLU A 82 2.73 1.90 5.65
N SER A 83 1.55 2.24 6.04
CA SER A 83 0.56 2.55 5.03
C SER A 83 1.19 3.65 4.20
N THR A 84 1.39 3.44 2.93
CA THR A 84 1.95 4.43 2.01
C THR A 84 1.26 5.74 2.29
N PRO A 85 1.95 6.72 2.84
CA PRO A 85 1.34 7.59 3.79
C PRO A 85 0.44 8.53 3.08
N PRO A 86 -0.77 8.57 3.44
CA PRO A 86 -1.55 9.73 3.16
C PRO A 86 -1.08 10.95 3.97
N MET A 87 -0.24 10.77 4.98
CA MET A 87 0.23 11.82 5.87
C MET A 87 1.75 12.00 5.73
N PRO A 88 2.24 12.76 4.72
CA PRO A 88 3.66 12.83 4.38
C PRO A 88 4.56 13.46 5.43
N PHE A 89 4.00 14.17 6.41
CA PHE A 89 4.77 14.76 7.50
C PHE A 89 4.88 13.86 8.73
N ALA A 90 4.20 12.73 8.73
CA ALA A 90 4.25 11.81 9.84
C ALA A 90 5.51 10.96 9.77
N ASP A 91 6.25 10.91 10.86
CA ASP A 91 7.33 9.96 11.07
C ASP A 91 6.73 8.60 11.38
N TRP A 92 6.26 7.96 10.38
CA TRP A 92 5.67 6.66 10.42
C TRP A 92 6.69 5.60 10.01
N PRO A 93 6.76 4.51 10.67
CA PRO A 93 6.06 4.07 11.82
C PRO A 93 6.64 4.66 13.08
N GLN A 94 5.80 4.99 13.94
CA GLN A 94 6.08 5.72 15.13
C GLN A 94 6.92 4.94 16.13
N GLY A 95 8.06 4.49 15.74
CA GLY A 95 9.09 4.07 16.67
C GLY A 95 9.63 5.24 17.47
N GLY A 96 9.31 6.45 17.04
CA GLY A 96 9.62 7.68 17.73
C GLY A 96 11.09 8.05 17.71
N VAL A 97 11.92 7.49 16.85
CA VAL A 97 13.33 7.86 16.76
C VAL A 97 13.80 7.73 15.34
N ASP A 98 14.28 8.82 14.79
CA ASP A 98 15.13 8.92 13.60
C ASP A 98 14.68 8.00 12.44
N TYR A 99 13.37 7.91 12.23
CA TYR A 99 12.86 7.24 11.08
C TYR A 99 13.31 8.03 9.85
N ILE A 100 14.08 7.37 9.04
CA ILE A 100 14.53 7.90 7.76
C ILE A 100 13.42 7.57 6.78
N GLY A 101 12.37 8.34 6.85
CA GLY A 101 11.23 8.21 6.01
C GLY A 101 11.29 9.16 4.82
N GLU A 102 10.15 9.62 4.44
CA GLU A 102 9.96 10.55 3.33
C GLU A 102 10.60 11.91 3.54
N SER A 103 10.93 12.25 4.77
CA SER A 103 11.65 13.47 5.11
C SER A 103 13.14 13.42 4.79
N THR A 104 13.66 12.29 4.31
CA THR A 104 15.08 12.15 3.96
C THR A 104 15.23 11.73 2.49
N PRO A 105 15.00 12.64 1.55
CA PRO A 105 14.89 12.32 0.13
C PRO A 105 16.16 11.77 -0.53
N ASN A 106 17.28 11.77 0.18
CA ASN A 106 18.59 11.40 -0.35
C ASN A 106 19.07 10.01 0.12
N ALA A 107 18.25 9.26 0.80
CA ALA A 107 18.61 7.93 1.26
C ALA A 107 18.60 6.92 0.10
N VAL A 108 19.60 6.97 -0.74
CA VAL A 108 19.77 6.07 -1.87
C VAL A 108 20.64 4.90 -1.47
N ASP A 109 20.03 3.86 -0.93
CA ASP A 109 20.76 2.67 -0.45
C ASP A 109 20.33 1.35 -1.09
N SER A 110 19.50 1.39 -2.14
CA SER A 110 19.10 0.15 -2.79
C SER A 110 20.27 -0.51 -3.52
N PRO A 111 20.34 -1.85 -3.55
CA PRO A 111 21.31 -2.56 -4.37
C PRO A 111 21.28 -2.18 -5.84
N LEU A 112 20.11 -1.85 -6.36
CA LEU A 112 19.94 -1.38 -7.73
C LEU A 112 20.60 -0.02 -7.95
N MET A 113 20.41 0.94 -7.04
CA MET A 113 21.07 2.25 -7.12
C MET A 113 22.59 2.12 -6.96
N LYS A 114 23.07 1.28 -6.05
CA LYS A 114 24.50 0.95 -5.92
C LYS A 114 25.07 0.36 -7.23
N ALA A 115 24.31 -0.50 -7.89
CA ALA A 115 24.70 -1.10 -9.16
C ALA A 115 24.72 -0.12 -10.33
N ILE A 116 23.78 0.81 -10.36
CA ILE A 116 23.77 1.91 -11.35
C ILE A 116 25.00 2.79 -11.13
N GLY A 117 25.33 3.10 -9.86
CA GLY A 117 26.47 3.94 -9.48
C GLY A 117 26.31 5.38 -9.95
N THR A 118 27.24 6.24 -9.57
CA THR A 118 27.24 7.67 -9.92
C THR A 118 28.32 8.08 -10.94
N ASP A 119 29.08 7.11 -11.43
CA ASP A 119 30.20 7.27 -12.35
C ASP A 119 29.81 7.34 -13.83
N ASN A 120 28.51 7.39 -14.11
CA ASN A 120 27.95 7.48 -15.45
C ASN A 120 26.82 8.52 -15.52
N ILE A 121 26.43 8.91 -16.73
CA ILE A 121 25.44 9.99 -16.95
C ILE A 121 24.09 9.64 -16.30
N VAL A 122 23.65 8.41 -16.36
CA VAL A 122 22.35 8.00 -15.79
C VAL A 122 22.40 8.11 -14.26
N GLY A 123 23.38 7.47 -13.65
CA GLY A 123 23.50 7.47 -12.19
C GLY A 123 23.81 8.84 -11.59
N SER A 124 24.65 9.65 -12.23
CA SER A 124 24.87 11.03 -11.78
C SER A 124 23.57 11.85 -11.88
N THR A 125 22.82 11.73 -12.97
CA THR A 125 21.54 12.46 -13.10
C THR A 125 20.52 12.02 -12.03
N LEU A 126 20.39 10.71 -11.78
CA LEU A 126 19.50 10.23 -10.72
C LEU A 126 19.91 10.76 -9.35
N ASN A 127 21.20 10.76 -9.06
CA ASN A 127 21.73 11.29 -7.81
C ASN A 127 21.49 12.81 -7.68
N ASP A 128 21.81 13.58 -8.71
CA ASP A 128 21.71 15.04 -8.69
C ASP A 128 20.26 15.54 -8.60
N GLU A 129 19.33 14.78 -9.18
CA GLU A 129 17.89 15.07 -9.13
C GLU A 129 17.19 14.36 -7.95
N HIS A 130 17.93 13.66 -7.10
CA HIS A 130 17.40 12.90 -5.95
C HIS A 130 16.35 11.84 -6.33
N ILE A 131 16.48 11.24 -7.51
CA ILE A 131 15.59 10.20 -8.00
C ILE A 131 16.12 8.83 -7.57
N GLN A 132 15.25 8.02 -7.00
CA GLN A 132 15.55 6.67 -6.55
C GLN A 132 14.80 5.63 -7.38
N ILE A 133 15.49 4.52 -7.68
CA ILE A 133 14.89 3.33 -8.30
C ILE A 133 15.19 2.15 -7.38
N TYR A 134 14.15 1.47 -6.94
CA TYR A 134 14.26 0.33 -6.04
C TYR A 134 13.04 -0.54 -6.13
N GLY A 135 13.08 -1.69 -5.49
CA GLY A 135 11.94 -2.58 -5.49
C GLY A 135 12.20 -3.85 -4.68
N TRP A 136 11.30 -4.80 -4.85
CA TRP A 136 11.42 -6.11 -4.20
C TRP A 136 10.74 -7.20 -5.03
N ILE A 137 11.11 -8.41 -4.72
CA ILE A 137 10.41 -9.63 -5.13
C ILE A 137 9.92 -10.32 -3.87
N ASN A 138 8.63 -10.57 -3.81
CA ASN A 138 7.96 -11.26 -2.73
C ASN A 138 7.35 -12.56 -3.24
N ALA A 139 7.79 -13.67 -2.68
CA ALA A 139 7.26 -14.99 -2.97
C ALA A 139 6.74 -15.63 -1.68
N GLY A 140 5.50 -16.03 -1.68
CA GLY A 140 4.82 -16.59 -0.53
C GLY A 140 4.17 -17.93 -0.79
N GLY A 141 3.70 -18.54 0.28
CA GLY A 141 2.98 -19.79 0.18
C GLY A 141 2.25 -20.16 1.46
N ASN A 142 1.34 -21.11 1.34
CA ASN A 142 0.58 -21.56 2.48
C ASN A 142 0.23 -23.04 2.44
N VAL A 143 -0.05 -23.58 3.62
CA VAL A 143 -0.70 -24.87 3.85
C VAL A 143 -1.96 -24.61 4.65
N SER A 144 -3.11 -25.01 4.12
CA SER A 144 -4.42 -24.72 4.68
C SER A 144 -5.21 -25.97 4.98
N SER A 145 -6.09 -25.87 5.95
CA SER A 145 -7.11 -26.88 6.24
C SER A 145 -8.31 -26.84 5.29
N ALA A 146 -8.40 -25.88 4.38
CA ALA A 146 -9.40 -25.86 3.32
C ALA A 146 -9.17 -27.02 2.34
N LYS A 147 -10.26 -27.59 1.83
CA LYS A 147 -10.23 -28.75 0.91
C LYS A 147 -10.43 -28.36 -0.54
N GLN A 148 -11.14 -27.26 -0.76
CA GLN A 148 -11.35 -26.74 -2.11
C GLN A 148 -10.05 -26.14 -2.63
N GLY A 149 -9.84 -26.20 -3.93
CA GLY A 149 -8.68 -25.61 -4.58
C GLY A 149 -8.74 -24.08 -4.62
N TYR A 150 -8.74 -23.54 -5.82
CA TYR A 150 -8.79 -22.09 -6.05
C TYR A 150 -9.89 -21.39 -5.25
N GLY A 151 -9.52 -20.41 -4.43
CA GLY A 151 -10.45 -19.67 -3.58
C GLY A 151 -10.92 -20.38 -2.30
N GLY A 152 -10.40 -21.55 -1.96
CA GLY A 152 -10.88 -22.28 -0.78
C GLY A 152 -10.61 -21.62 0.57
N ASN A 153 -9.62 -20.73 0.65
CA ASN A 153 -9.36 -19.92 1.85
C ASN A 153 -10.22 -18.65 1.90
N PHE A 154 -10.82 -18.24 0.76
CA PHE A 154 -11.66 -17.06 0.73
C PHE A 154 -12.74 -17.16 1.85
N PRO A 155 -13.01 -16.07 2.60
CA PRO A 155 -12.58 -14.69 2.41
C PRO A 155 -11.28 -14.27 3.13
N ALA A 156 -10.37 -15.20 3.51
CA ALA A 156 -9.07 -14.82 4.06
C ALA A 156 -8.23 -14.08 2.99
N ALA A 157 -7.91 -12.80 3.26
CA ALA A 157 -7.22 -11.94 2.31
C ALA A 157 -5.74 -12.32 2.14
N TYR A 158 -5.19 -12.10 0.95
CA TYR A 158 -3.81 -12.34 0.53
C TYR A 158 -3.32 -13.80 0.59
N ALA A 159 -4.14 -14.73 1.06
CA ALA A 159 -3.84 -16.16 1.08
C ALA A 159 -5.06 -16.97 0.64
N TYR A 160 -5.87 -16.48 -0.27
CA TYR A 160 -7.17 -17.05 -0.57
C TYR A 160 -7.12 -18.39 -1.33
N THR A 161 -6.02 -18.70 -2.03
CA THR A 161 -5.82 -20.02 -2.66
C THR A 161 -5.04 -20.93 -1.72
N PRO A 162 -5.64 -22.05 -1.26
CA PRO A 162 -4.97 -22.95 -0.34
C PRO A 162 -3.88 -23.80 -1.01
N ASN A 163 -2.86 -24.14 -0.23
CA ASN A 163 -1.82 -25.11 -0.57
C ASN A 163 -1.03 -24.76 -1.83
N ILE A 164 -0.64 -23.51 -1.96
CA ILE A 164 0.08 -22.98 -3.11
C ILE A 164 1.37 -22.28 -2.66
N VAL A 165 2.35 -22.25 -3.56
CA VAL A 165 3.49 -21.32 -3.54
C VAL A 165 3.37 -20.46 -4.79
N GLN A 166 3.53 -19.15 -4.63
CA GLN A 166 3.25 -18.19 -5.71
C GLN A 166 4.18 -16.98 -5.63
N LEU A 167 4.26 -16.25 -6.73
CA LEU A 167 4.81 -14.91 -6.77
C LEU A 167 3.69 -13.93 -6.37
N ASP A 168 3.81 -13.36 -5.17
CA ASP A 168 2.83 -12.40 -4.69
C ASP A 168 3.08 -11.04 -5.30
N GLN A 169 4.32 -10.56 -5.23
CA GLN A 169 4.68 -9.24 -5.71
C GLN A 169 6.08 -9.23 -6.35
N ALA A 170 6.20 -8.61 -7.49
CA ALA A 170 7.44 -8.05 -8.02
C ALA A 170 7.16 -6.56 -8.25
N VAL A 171 7.79 -5.71 -7.46
CA VAL A 171 7.48 -4.28 -7.42
C VAL A 171 8.70 -3.45 -7.78
N VAL A 172 8.48 -2.40 -8.55
CA VAL A 172 9.50 -1.40 -8.86
C VAL A 172 8.95 -0.01 -8.56
N TYR A 173 9.75 0.79 -7.88
CA TYR A 173 9.51 2.21 -7.65
C TYR A 173 10.50 3.06 -8.43
N VAL A 174 9.99 4.15 -8.97
CA VAL A 174 10.77 5.30 -9.42
C VAL A 174 10.19 6.52 -8.75
N GLU A 175 10.96 7.18 -7.92
CA GLU A 175 10.44 8.30 -7.13
C GLU A 175 11.49 9.37 -6.84
N ARG A 176 11.00 10.55 -6.61
CA ARG A 176 11.68 11.65 -5.94
C ARG A 176 10.78 12.09 -4.79
N ILE A 177 11.28 11.99 -3.57
CA ILE A 177 10.54 12.41 -2.39
C ILE A 177 10.86 13.88 -2.12
N PRO A 178 9.86 14.78 -1.93
CA PRO A 178 10.12 16.15 -1.56
C PRO A 178 10.71 16.23 -0.15
N ASP A 179 11.61 17.17 0.09
CA ASP A 179 12.09 17.45 1.44
C ASP A 179 11.04 18.25 2.22
N THR A 180 10.27 17.57 3.03
CA THR A 180 9.20 18.15 3.85
C THR A 180 9.67 18.62 5.23
N VAL A 181 10.95 18.46 5.55
CA VAL A 181 11.54 18.91 6.82
C VAL A 181 12.09 20.33 6.70
N GLN A 182 12.59 20.71 5.52
CA GLN A 182 13.09 22.06 5.27
C GLN A 182 11.96 23.10 5.27
N MET A 183 12.31 24.36 5.57
CA MET A 183 11.35 25.46 5.70
C MET A 183 11.69 26.67 4.81
N ASP A 184 12.59 26.54 3.86
CA ASP A 184 13.17 27.66 3.13
C ASP A 184 12.78 27.73 1.64
N HIS A 185 12.31 26.64 1.02
CA HIS A 185 11.91 26.64 -0.38
C HIS A 185 10.76 25.68 -0.69
N ILE A 186 10.09 25.92 -1.82
CA ILE A 186 9.11 24.98 -2.37
C ILE A 186 9.86 23.83 -3.00
N ASP A 187 9.49 22.60 -2.62
CA ASP A 187 10.04 21.40 -3.22
C ASP A 187 8.97 20.60 -3.94
N TRP A 188 9.38 19.64 -4.76
CA TRP A 188 8.49 18.83 -5.56
C TRP A 188 8.91 17.36 -5.51
N GLY A 189 7.94 16.48 -5.73
CA GLY A 189 8.18 15.05 -5.75
C GLY A 189 7.29 14.36 -6.77
N PHE A 190 7.55 13.08 -6.94
CA PHE A 190 6.68 12.16 -7.66
C PHE A 190 6.95 10.73 -7.22
N ARG A 191 5.97 9.88 -7.41
CA ARG A 191 6.11 8.43 -7.27
C ARG A 191 5.43 7.73 -8.44
N VAL A 192 6.13 6.74 -9.00
CA VAL A 192 5.59 5.78 -9.96
C VAL A 192 5.93 4.39 -9.44
N SER A 193 4.92 3.59 -9.15
CA SER A 193 5.11 2.20 -8.77
C SER A 193 4.47 1.27 -9.77
N GLY A 194 5.14 0.16 -10.07
CA GLY A 194 4.61 -0.94 -10.86
C GLY A 194 4.65 -2.22 -10.05
N ILE A 195 3.56 -2.99 -10.07
CA ILE A 195 3.46 -4.31 -9.45
C ILE A 195 3.15 -5.37 -10.51
N TYR A 196 3.78 -6.53 -10.38
CA TYR A 196 3.40 -7.75 -11.06
C TYR A 196 3.35 -8.90 -10.07
N GLY A 197 2.33 -9.74 -10.17
CA GLY A 197 2.17 -10.91 -9.30
C GLY A 197 0.70 -11.19 -8.99
N GLU A 198 0.45 -12.09 -8.04
CA GLU A 198 -0.91 -12.41 -7.63
C GLU A 198 -1.59 -11.21 -6.95
N ASN A 199 -0.85 -10.44 -6.16
CA ASN A 199 -1.38 -9.34 -5.36
C ASN A 199 -1.81 -8.10 -6.18
N TYR A 200 -1.61 -8.08 -7.52
CA TYR A 200 -2.21 -7.04 -8.37
C TYR A 200 -3.73 -6.96 -8.19
N ARG A 201 -4.37 -8.06 -7.74
CA ARG A 201 -5.82 -8.17 -7.50
C ARG A 201 -6.32 -7.20 -6.44
N TYR A 202 -5.48 -6.89 -5.47
CA TYR A 202 -5.79 -6.01 -4.35
C TYR A 202 -5.50 -4.54 -4.63
N THR A 203 -4.87 -4.22 -5.77
CA THR A 203 -4.58 -2.83 -6.15
C THR A 203 -5.43 -2.33 -7.30
N THR A 204 -6.16 -3.23 -7.97
CA THR A 204 -6.89 -2.93 -9.21
C THR A 204 -7.94 -1.85 -9.03
N ALA A 205 -7.88 -0.81 -9.86
CA ALA A 205 -8.89 0.23 -9.96
C ALA A 205 -9.62 0.17 -11.31
N TYR A 206 -10.90 0.49 -11.32
CA TYR A 206 -11.70 0.51 -12.54
C TYR A 206 -11.22 1.59 -13.50
N GLY A 207 -11.05 1.21 -14.76
CA GLY A 207 -10.59 2.12 -15.80
C GLY A 207 -9.09 2.07 -16.09
N ILE A 208 -8.30 1.35 -15.27
CA ILE A 208 -6.88 1.09 -15.52
C ILE A 208 -6.55 -0.38 -15.21
N PHE A 209 -6.10 -1.12 -16.21
CA PHE A 209 -5.69 -2.54 -16.15
C PHE A 209 -6.70 -3.53 -15.53
N SER A 210 -7.87 -3.08 -15.10
CA SER A 210 -8.88 -3.88 -14.42
C SER A 210 -9.44 -5.05 -15.25
N ASN A 211 -9.33 -5.00 -16.57
CA ASN A 211 -9.75 -6.06 -17.47
C ASN A 211 -9.05 -7.41 -17.21
N GLN A 212 -7.82 -7.41 -16.72
CA GLN A 212 -7.08 -8.63 -16.38
C GLN A 212 -7.82 -9.42 -15.29
N LEU A 213 -8.38 -8.73 -14.30
CA LEU A 213 -9.16 -9.33 -13.26
C LEU A 213 -10.62 -9.56 -13.69
N LEU A 214 -11.30 -8.51 -14.13
CA LEU A 214 -12.74 -8.50 -14.37
C LEU A 214 -13.18 -9.41 -15.53
N TYR A 215 -12.37 -9.51 -16.58
CA TYR A 215 -12.70 -10.30 -17.78
C TYR A 215 -11.82 -11.53 -17.92
N GLY A 216 -10.53 -11.40 -17.62
CA GLY A 216 -9.56 -12.47 -17.81
C GLY A 216 -9.42 -13.39 -16.61
N ASN A 217 -9.80 -12.93 -15.44
CA ASN A 217 -9.53 -13.62 -14.17
C ASN A 217 -8.11 -14.19 -14.08
N HIS A 218 -7.14 -13.36 -14.47
CA HIS A 218 -5.75 -13.78 -14.45
C HIS A 218 -5.31 -14.00 -13.01
N PHE A 219 -4.68 -15.13 -12.74
CA PHE A 219 -4.12 -15.44 -11.42
C PHE A 219 -3.03 -14.45 -11.04
N ALA A 220 -2.12 -14.15 -11.95
CA ALA A 220 -1.14 -13.07 -11.82
C ALA A 220 -1.35 -12.04 -12.93
N GLY A 221 -1.11 -10.78 -12.60
CA GLY A 221 -1.24 -9.66 -13.51
C GLY A 221 -0.37 -8.50 -13.07
N TYR A 222 -0.62 -7.34 -13.64
CA TYR A 222 0.14 -6.12 -13.33
C TYR A 222 -0.79 -4.94 -13.07
N ASP A 223 -0.28 -3.99 -12.28
CA ASP A 223 -0.93 -2.72 -12.00
C ASP A 223 0.11 -1.61 -11.73
N MET A 224 -0.37 -0.37 -11.67
CA MET A 224 0.40 0.79 -11.23
C MET A 224 -0.35 1.44 -10.06
N PRO A 225 -0.19 0.93 -8.85
CA PRO A 225 -1.02 1.34 -7.70
C PRO A 225 -0.77 2.77 -7.25
N MET A 226 0.42 3.32 -7.49
CA MET A 226 0.75 4.70 -7.17
C MET A 226 1.40 5.39 -8.36
N VAL A 227 0.75 6.44 -8.84
CA VAL A 227 1.26 7.33 -9.90
C VAL A 227 0.81 8.74 -9.57
N TYR A 228 1.66 9.49 -8.92
CA TYR A 228 1.33 10.85 -8.50
C TYR A 228 2.53 11.80 -8.56
N ALA A 229 2.22 13.09 -8.59
CA ALA A 229 3.15 14.18 -8.39
C ALA A 229 2.84 14.89 -7.07
N GLU A 230 3.86 15.44 -6.45
CA GLU A 230 3.78 16.15 -5.17
C GLU A 230 4.41 17.54 -5.28
N MET A 231 3.88 18.45 -4.45
CA MET A 231 4.46 19.78 -4.26
C MET A 231 4.36 20.16 -2.78
N TYR A 232 5.50 20.40 -2.17
CA TYR A 232 5.62 20.86 -0.80
C TYR A 232 5.81 22.37 -0.74
N VAL A 233 5.04 23.04 0.12
CA VAL A 233 5.06 24.48 0.35
C VAL A 233 5.31 24.75 1.84
N PRO A 234 6.51 25.12 2.26
CA PRO A 234 6.87 25.28 3.67
C PRO A 234 6.26 26.52 4.35
N TYR A 235 5.72 27.47 3.58
CA TYR A 235 5.33 28.78 4.10
C TYR A 235 3.93 28.84 4.72
N VAL A 236 3.21 27.73 4.73
CA VAL A 236 1.84 27.64 5.27
C VAL A 236 1.86 26.78 6.54
N ALA A 237 1.60 27.36 7.69
CA ALA A 237 1.70 26.74 9.02
C ALA A 237 3.06 26.06 9.24
N GLN A 238 3.11 24.75 9.45
CA GLN A 238 4.32 23.95 9.58
C GLN A 238 4.68 23.20 8.28
N GLY A 239 3.97 23.49 7.19
CA GLY A 239 4.14 22.89 5.87
C GLY A 239 2.82 22.45 5.27
N LEU A 240 2.68 22.63 3.97
CA LEU A 240 1.53 22.22 3.17
C LEU A 240 2.00 21.40 1.98
N GLU A 241 1.43 20.24 1.78
CA GLU A 241 1.71 19.40 0.63
C GLU A 241 0.47 19.15 -0.20
N PHE A 242 0.67 19.09 -1.51
CA PHE A 242 -0.32 18.70 -2.50
C PHE A 242 0.15 17.44 -3.20
N ARG A 243 -0.71 16.43 -3.27
CA ARG A 243 -0.50 15.20 -4.03
C ARG A 243 -1.58 15.09 -5.09
N LEU A 244 -1.19 14.92 -6.36
CA LEU A 244 -2.09 14.80 -7.50
C LEU A 244 -1.79 13.54 -8.29
N GLY A 245 -2.77 12.67 -8.41
CA GLY A 245 -2.67 11.41 -9.16
C GLY A 245 -3.38 10.27 -8.49
N ARG A 246 -2.91 9.04 -8.74
CA ARG A 246 -3.39 7.82 -8.11
C ARG A 246 -2.53 7.52 -6.90
N TYR A 247 -3.16 7.39 -5.75
CA TYR A 247 -2.52 7.11 -4.47
C TYR A 247 -3.35 6.12 -3.66
N ILE A 248 -2.69 5.43 -2.73
CA ILE A 248 -3.35 4.58 -1.75
C ILE A 248 -3.93 5.49 -0.65
N SER A 249 -5.10 5.14 -0.20
CA SER A 249 -5.95 5.99 0.62
C SER A 249 -5.51 6.09 2.08
N VAL A 250 -6.44 6.36 2.95
CA VAL A 250 -6.32 6.69 4.37
C VAL A 250 -5.40 5.78 5.19
N PRO A 251 -4.93 6.22 6.37
CA PRO A 251 -3.96 5.47 7.17
C PRO A 251 -4.59 4.22 7.78
N ASP A 252 -4.15 3.08 7.29
CA ASP A 252 -4.38 1.75 7.84
C ASP A 252 -3.14 1.26 8.58
N ILE A 253 -3.27 0.24 9.42
CA ILE A 253 -2.12 -0.39 10.07
C ILE A 253 -1.50 -1.50 9.24
N GLU A 254 -2.08 -1.83 8.12
CA GLU A 254 -1.54 -2.72 7.09
C GLU A 254 -1.39 -1.98 5.77
N ALA A 255 -0.56 -2.49 4.88
CA ALA A 255 -0.31 -1.89 3.57
C ALA A 255 -0.43 -2.93 2.46
N GLN A 256 -0.79 -2.49 1.26
CA GLN A 256 -0.85 -3.37 0.09
C GLN A 256 0.52 -3.97 -0.29
N LEU A 257 1.57 -3.27 0.09
CA LEU A 257 2.92 -3.60 -0.32
C LEU A 257 3.62 -4.39 0.76
N ALA A 258 4.12 -5.55 0.39
CA ALA A 258 4.60 -6.57 1.30
C ALA A 258 5.58 -6.08 2.37
N PRO A 259 6.61 -5.25 2.07
CA PRO A 259 7.59 -4.82 3.08
C PRO A 259 7.00 -4.01 4.23
N ASN A 260 5.83 -3.42 4.03
CA ASN A 260 5.21 -2.51 4.98
C ASN A 260 4.21 -3.21 5.90
N ASN A 261 4.36 -4.51 6.14
CA ASN A 261 3.45 -5.30 6.96
C ASN A 261 4.21 -6.14 7.98
N TYR A 262 3.59 -6.36 9.14
CA TYR A 262 4.13 -7.22 10.19
C TYR A 262 4.11 -8.71 9.82
N MET A 263 3.20 -9.11 8.93
CA MET A 263 2.92 -10.49 8.58
C MET A 263 2.80 -10.67 7.07
N TYR A 264 2.82 -11.92 6.64
CA TYR A 264 2.57 -12.29 5.25
C TYR A 264 1.11 -12.06 4.85
N SER A 265 0.17 -12.65 5.61
CA SER A 265 -1.26 -12.45 5.32
C SER A 265 -1.78 -11.15 5.90
N HIS A 266 -2.85 -10.66 5.32
CA HIS A 266 -3.53 -9.46 5.78
C HIS A 266 -4.80 -9.82 6.55
N SER A 267 -5.26 -8.87 7.36
CA SER A 267 -6.58 -8.93 8.00
C SER A 267 -7.71 -8.82 6.97
N MET A 268 -8.89 -9.22 7.34
CA MET A 268 -10.09 -8.91 6.58
C MET A 268 -10.43 -7.42 6.69
N THR A 269 -10.11 -6.78 7.82
CA THR A 269 -10.21 -5.34 8.02
C THR A 269 -9.54 -4.59 6.89
N TYR A 270 -8.30 -4.93 6.57
CA TYR A 270 -7.58 -4.37 5.44
C TYR A 270 -8.08 -4.91 4.10
N GLY A 271 -8.26 -6.23 3.98
CA GLY A 271 -8.61 -6.88 2.72
C GLY A 271 -9.96 -6.46 2.11
N TYR A 272 -10.86 -5.88 2.89
CA TYR A 272 -12.20 -5.47 2.47
C TYR A 272 -12.46 -3.97 2.60
N ASP A 273 -11.45 -3.21 2.93
CA ASP A 273 -11.47 -1.74 2.95
C ASP A 273 -11.53 -1.15 1.53
N ASN A 274 -11.55 0.17 1.45
CA ASN A 274 -11.43 0.93 0.22
C ASN A 274 -10.01 1.52 0.09
N TYR A 275 -9.31 1.26 -1.02
CA TYR A 275 -7.87 1.52 -1.09
C TYR A 275 -7.45 2.74 -1.88
N THR A 276 -7.64 2.67 -3.20
CA THR A 276 -7.03 3.64 -4.11
C THR A 276 -7.96 4.80 -4.42
N ASN A 277 -7.39 5.99 -4.47
CA ASN A 277 -8.05 7.19 -4.95
C ASN A 277 -7.26 7.77 -6.13
N GLU A 278 -7.97 8.40 -7.06
CA GLU A 278 -7.38 9.21 -8.11
C GLU A 278 -7.92 10.64 -8.03
N GLY A 279 -7.07 11.56 -7.64
CA GLY A 279 -7.50 12.92 -7.40
C GLY A 279 -6.41 13.81 -6.83
N LEU A 280 -6.86 14.82 -6.12
CA LEU A 280 -6.02 15.77 -5.39
C LEU A 280 -6.18 15.53 -3.89
N LEU A 281 -5.07 15.34 -3.21
CA LEU A 281 -4.99 15.29 -1.76
C LEU A 281 -4.12 16.43 -1.26
N THR A 282 -4.54 17.10 -0.20
CA THR A 282 -3.76 18.13 0.48
C THR A 282 -3.54 17.74 1.93
N THR A 283 -2.31 17.88 2.39
CA THR A 283 -1.93 17.64 3.79
C THR A 283 -1.33 18.89 4.37
N LEU A 284 -1.86 19.35 5.49
CA LEU A 284 -1.42 20.55 6.20
C LEU A 284 -0.98 20.19 7.62
N LYS A 285 0.32 20.37 7.90
CA LYS A 285 0.85 20.31 9.25
C LYS A 285 0.54 21.61 9.98
N LEU A 286 -0.46 21.57 10.86
CA LEU A 286 -0.93 22.73 11.61
C LEU A 286 0.04 23.13 12.70
N THR A 287 0.51 22.15 13.46
CA THR A 287 1.45 22.29 14.57
C THR A 287 2.39 21.08 14.59
N LYS A 288 3.31 21.05 15.54
CA LYS A 288 4.15 19.89 15.80
C LYS A 288 3.35 18.59 15.96
N ASN A 289 2.16 18.66 16.58
CA ASN A 289 1.38 17.52 17.01
C ASN A 289 0.12 17.26 16.17
N TRP A 290 -0.28 18.19 15.29
CA TRP A 290 -1.54 18.11 14.56
C TRP A 290 -1.35 18.27 13.08
N GLU A 291 -1.91 17.36 12.34
CA GLU A 291 -2.05 17.43 10.88
C GLU A 291 -3.50 17.25 10.46
N VAL A 292 -3.85 17.85 9.36
CA VAL A 292 -5.15 17.68 8.72
C VAL A 292 -4.97 17.40 7.24
N GLN A 293 -5.84 16.55 6.73
CA GLN A 293 -5.82 16.16 5.33
C GLN A 293 -7.19 16.35 4.72
N PHE A 294 -7.21 16.81 3.48
CA PHE A 294 -8.42 16.97 2.70
C PHE A 294 -8.17 16.66 1.24
N GLY A 295 -9.06 15.88 0.63
CA GLY A 295 -8.94 15.45 -0.74
C GLY A 295 -10.23 15.35 -1.51
N PHE A 296 -10.07 15.35 -2.83
CA PHE A 296 -11.11 15.05 -3.81
C PHE A 296 -10.62 13.99 -4.76
N ALA A 297 -11.42 12.98 -4.99
CA ALA A 297 -11.12 11.91 -5.91
C ALA A 297 -12.26 11.65 -6.89
N ALA A 298 -12.00 10.89 -7.92
CA ALA A 298 -12.99 10.45 -8.90
C ALA A 298 -13.98 9.41 -8.36
N GLY A 299 -13.75 8.95 -7.16
CA GLY A 299 -14.40 7.83 -6.50
C GLY A 299 -13.33 6.92 -5.89
N THR A 300 -13.76 5.98 -5.07
CA THR A 300 -12.86 4.97 -4.54
C THR A 300 -12.60 3.91 -5.61
N GLU A 301 -11.35 3.51 -5.82
CA GLU A 301 -10.94 2.44 -6.74
C GLU A 301 -11.42 2.64 -8.19
N THR A 302 -11.47 3.88 -8.65
CA THR A 302 -11.87 4.21 -10.01
C THR A 302 -11.09 5.39 -10.55
N THR A 303 -10.89 5.39 -11.87
CA THR A 303 -10.24 6.49 -12.58
C THR A 303 -11.24 7.54 -13.04
N PRO A 304 -10.83 8.83 -13.21
CA PRO A 304 -11.70 9.88 -13.71
C PRO A 304 -12.29 9.61 -15.09
N TRP A 305 -11.61 8.84 -15.92
CA TRP A 305 -12.08 8.47 -17.27
C TRP A 305 -12.95 7.21 -17.28
N ASN A 306 -13.15 6.55 -16.15
CA ASN A 306 -14.16 5.49 -16.00
C ASN A 306 -15.57 6.10 -15.96
N ALA A 307 -15.88 6.91 -16.94
CA ALA A 307 -17.19 7.58 -17.06
C ALA A 307 -18.27 6.65 -17.61
N THR A 308 -17.91 5.46 -18.03
CA THR A 308 -18.82 4.48 -18.59
C THR A 308 -19.04 3.33 -17.66
N HIS A 309 -20.27 3.05 -17.43
CA HIS A 309 -20.84 1.97 -16.69
C HIS A 309 -20.17 0.63 -17.02
N ILE A 310 -19.47 0.05 -16.08
CA ILE A 310 -19.07 -1.34 -16.19
C ILE A 310 -20.37 -2.13 -16.04
N SER A 311 -20.83 -2.66 -17.15
CA SER A 311 -21.93 -3.59 -17.13
C SER A 311 -21.44 -4.86 -16.45
N LEU A 312 -22.01 -5.20 -15.30
CA LEU A 312 -21.85 -6.51 -14.71
C LEU A 312 -22.28 -7.56 -15.74
N ILE A 313 -21.45 -8.55 -15.96
CA ILE A 313 -21.80 -9.65 -16.86
C ILE A 313 -22.89 -10.46 -16.18
N ASN A 314 -24.05 -10.56 -16.78
CA ASN A 314 -25.10 -11.47 -16.34
C ASN A 314 -24.61 -12.93 -16.50
N PRO A 315 -24.41 -13.68 -15.43
CA PRO A 315 -23.87 -15.04 -15.51
C PRO A 315 -24.79 -16.01 -16.26
N ALA A 316 -26.10 -15.76 -16.26
CA ALA A 316 -27.05 -16.62 -16.95
C ALA A 316 -27.01 -16.46 -18.46
N THR A 317 -26.57 -15.32 -18.96
CA THR A 317 -26.53 -15.00 -20.39
C THR A 317 -25.12 -14.79 -20.93
N GLY A 318 -24.13 -14.58 -20.07
CA GLY A 318 -22.75 -14.25 -20.47
C GLY A 318 -22.60 -12.87 -21.10
N TYR A 319 -23.66 -12.04 -21.10
CA TYR A 319 -23.63 -10.71 -21.69
C TYR A 319 -23.51 -9.61 -20.65
N PRO A 320 -22.85 -8.49 -21.00
CA PRO A 320 -22.81 -7.32 -20.14
C PRO A 320 -24.22 -6.76 -19.91
N GLY A 321 -24.50 -6.43 -18.65
CA GLY A 321 -25.71 -5.70 -18.29
C GLY A 321 -26.85 -6.56 -17.82
N TYR A 322 -27.25 -6.31 -16.60
CA TYR A 322 -28.59 -6.61 -16.12
C TYR A 322 -29.50 -5.47 -16.58
N GLN A 323 -30.73 -5.74 -16.95
CA GLN A 323 -31.66 -4.69 -17.36
C GLN A 323 -31.82 -3.67 -16.23
N GLY A 324 -31.17 -2.54 -16.34
CA GLY A 324 -31.36 -1.38 -15.47
C GLY A 324 -30.27 -1.09 -14.43
N ALA A 325 -29.41 -2.04 -14.07
CA ALA A 325 -28.32 -1.75 -13.16
C ALA A 325 -27.10 -1.26 -13.92
N ARG A 326 -26.72 -0.05 -13.66
CA ARG A 326 -25.53 0.58 -14.22
C ARG A 326 -24.68 1.06 -13.05
N ASP A 327 -23.43 0.64 -13.02
CA ASP A 327 -22.43 1.36 -12.25
C ASP A 327 -22.48 2.83 -12.69
N PRO A 328 -22.66 3.78 -11.78
CA PRO A 328 -22.70 5.19 -12.13
C PRO A 328 -21.38 5.71 -12.72
N GLY A 329 -20.33 4.89 -12.73
CA GLY A 329 -19.00 5.28 -13.16
C GLY A 329 -18.29 6.14 -12.13
N ALA A 330 -17.28 6.89 -12.56
CA ALA A 330 -16.57 7.81 -11.70
C ALA A 330 -17.53 8.86 -11.09
N GLN A 331 -17.51 8.96 -9.77
CA GLN A 331 -18.28 9.96 -9.02
C GLN A 331 -17.36 10.67 -8.02
N PRO A 332 -17.41 12.02 -7.97
CA PRO A 332 -16.57 12.75 -7.02
C PRO A 332 -16.81 12.30 -5.58
N THR A 333 -15.73 12.07 -4.88
CA THR A 333 -15.70 11.74 -3.45
C THR A 333 -14.78 12.68 -2.70
N PHE A 334 -15.02 12.78 -1.39
CA PHE A 334 -14.20 13.54 -0.46
C PHE A 334 -13.48 12.60 0.48
N THR A 335 -12.24 12.96 0.80
CA THR A 335 -11.45 12.36 1.86
C THR A 335 -11.06 13.43 2.86
N GLY A 336 -11.08 13.12 4.13
CA GLY A 336 -10.61 14.00 5.18
C GLY A 336 -10.05 13.21 6.35
N CYS A 337 -8.91 13.64 6.87
CA CYS A 337 -8.26 13.04 8.02
C CYS A 337 -7.80 14.12 9.01
N VAL A 338 -7.76 13.74 10.28
CA VAL A 338 -7.08 14.46 11.34
C VAL A 338 -6.12 13.50 12.02
N GLN A 339 -4.88 13.91 12.15
CA GLN A 339 -3.85 13.20 12.92
C GLN A 339 -3.52 14.00 14.16
N TRP A 340 -3.31 13.28 15.25
CA TRP A 340 -2.66 13.79 16.46
C TRP A 340 -1.51 12.86 16.86
N GLU A 341 -0.36 13.45 17.14
CA GLU A 341 0.82 12.77 17.63
C GLU A 341 1.29 13.39 18.94
N SER A 342 1.72 12.55 19.89
CA SER A 342 2.30 13.02 21.14
C SER A 342 3.68 13.64 20.92
N ASP A 343 4.15 14.45 21.88
CA ASP A 343 5.48 15.08 21.82
C ASP A 343 6.63 14.08 21.75
N THR A 344 6.40 12.85 22.19
CA THR A 344 7.38 11.76 22.18
C THR A 344 7.24 10.84 20.99
N ALA A 345 6.26 11.08 20.11
CA ALA A 345 5.83 10.19 19.04
C ALA A 345 5.45 8.74 19.49
N TRP A 346 5.22 8.55 20.79
CA TRP A 346 4.82 7.24 21.33
C TRP A 346 3.33 6.96 21.17
N ASP A 347 2.54 8.00 20.98
CA ASP A 347 1.12 7.91 20.67
C ASP A 347 0.82 8.63 19.37
N ASN A 348 0.11 7.96 18.50
CA ASN A 348 -0.36 8.52 17.25
C ASN A 348 -1.80 8.07 16.97
N ILE A 349 -2.66 9.00 16.62
CA ILE A 349 -4.08 8.78 16.36
C ILE A 349 -4.45 9.40 15.03
N TYR A 350 -5.08 8.62 14.17
CA TYR A 350 -5.74 9.10 12.96
C TYR A 350 -7.24 8.90 13.06
N LEU A 351 -8.00 9.90 12.65
CA LEU A 351 -9.45 9.82 12.45
C LEU A 351 -9.75 10.31 11.03
N CYS A 352 -10.34 9.45 10.23
CA CYS A 352 -10.50 9.68 8.81
C CYS A 352 -11.91 9.37 8.30
N ALA A 353 -12.23 10.01 7.19
CA ALA A 353 -13.35 9.67 6.33
C ALA A 353 -12.84 9.55 4.89
N ASN A 354 -13.22 8.51 4.16
CA ASN A 354 -12.82 8.29 2.78
C ASN A 354 -14.01 7.88 1.90
N GLY A 355 -13.91 8.19 0.61
CA GLY A 355 -14.94 7.83 -0.36
C GLY A 355 -16.28 8.54 -0.15
N MET A 356 -16.30 9.67 0.56
CA MET A 356 -17.53 10.33 1.01
C MET A 356 -18.25 11.04 -0.13
N ASN A 357 -19.44 10.55 -0.47
CA ASN A 357 -20.37 11.18 -1.40
C ASN A 357 -21.84 10.89 -1.02
N ASN A 358 -22.74 10.70 -1.97
CA ASN A 358 -24.12 10.35 -1.68
C ASN A 358 -24.32 8.89 -1.21
N GLY A 359 -23.29 8.03 -1.35
CA GLY A 359 -23.30 6.63 -0.92
C GLY A 359 -24.27 5.73 -1.65
N ASN A 360 -24.79 6.10 -2.82
CA ASN A 360 -25.63 5.21 -3.61
C ASN A 360 -24.80 4.09 -4.23
N TRP A 361 -25.40 2.92 -4.36
CA TRP A 361 -24.76 1.75 -4.93
C TRP A 361 -24.03 2.02 -6.24
N GLY A 362 -22.80 1.56 -6.28
CA GLY A 362 -21.86 1.67 -7.38
C GLY A 362 -20.48 1.26 -6.91
N TYR A 363 -19.63 0.76 -7.78
CA TYR A 363 -18.32 0.22 -7.42
C TYR A 363 -17.43 1.13 -6.56
N ASN A 364 -17.64 2.43 -6.68
CA ASN A 364 -16.78 3.48 -6.18
C ASN A 364 -17.45 4.36 -5.12
N ASN A 365 -18.55 3.91 -4.55
CA ASN A 365 -19.34 4.70 -3.62
C ASN A 365 -19.34 4.17 -2.18
N LEU A 366 -18.37 3.37 -1.81
CA LEU A 366 -18.17 2.89 -0.44
C LEU A 366 -17.82 4.06 0.49
N GLN A 367 -18.70 4.31 1.45
CA GLN A 367 -18.54 5.38 2.42
C GLN A 367 -17.81 4.85 3.65
N TRP A 368 -16.58 5.28 3.88
CA TRP A 368 -15.72 4.78 4.94
C TRP A 368 -15.48 5.84 6.03
N LEU A 369 -15.55 5.43 7.29
CA LEU A 369 -15.29 6.23 8.46
C LEU A 369 -14.51 5.38 9.47
N GLY A 370 -13.32 5.79 9.85
CA GLY A 370 -12.52 4.99 10.78
C GLY A 370 -11.33 5.74 11.34
N GLY A 371 -10.48 4.98 11.98
CA GLY A 371 -9.24 5.51 12.52
C GLY A 371 -8.33 4.46 13.08
N THR A 372 -7.09 4.87 13.27
CA THR A 372 -6.00 4.07 13.80
C THR A 372 -5.44 4.70 15.08
N TYR A 373 -4.95 3.87 15.96
CA TYR A 373 -4.22 4.27 17.14
C TYR A 373 -2.95 3.45 17.30
N TYR A 374 -1.86 4.14 17.54
CA TYR A 374 -0.57 3.56 17.85
C TYR A 374 -0.13 3.94 19.24
N HIS A 375 0.44 2.96 19.95
CA HIS A 375 1.09 3.22 21.23
C HIS A 375 2.35 2.38 21.40
N LYS A 376 3.45 3.05 21.68
CA LYS A 376 4.73 2.44 22.04
C LYS A 376 4.82 2.38 23.56
N PHE A 377 4.83 1.16 24.12
CA PHE A 377 5.00 0.97 25.57
C PHE A 377 6.47 1.13 25.99
N ASN A 378 7.38 0.68 25.15
CA ASN A 378 8.84 0.77 25.31
C ASN A 378 9.50 0.37 24.00
N ASP A 379 10.84 0.26 23.97
CA ASP A 379 11.59 -0.06 22.77
C ASP A 379 11.33 -1.47 22.19
N GLN A 380 10.67 -2.35 22.93
CA GLN A 380 10.38 -3.70 22.48
C GLN A 380 8.89 -3.94 22.20
N TRP A 381 8.00 -3.21 22.84
CA TRP A 381 6.56 -3.45 22.78
C TRP A 381 5.82 -2.27 22.21
N HIS A 382 5.00 -2.52 21.22
CA HIS A 382 4.02 -1.57 20.73
C HIS A 382 2.71 -2.25 20.32
N ILE A 383 1.64 -1.48 20.28
CA ILE A 383 0.32 -1.90 19.84
C ILE A 383 -0.18 -0.97 18.73
N SER A 384 -0.84 -1.57 17.75
CA SER A 384 -1.55 -0.85 16.70
C SER A 384 -3.00 -1.30 16.70
N ILE A 385 -3.94 -0.37 16.64
CA ILE A 385 -5.37 -0.65 16.65
C ILE A 385 -6.02 0.11 15.51
N GLU A 386 -6.89 -0.55 14.78
CA GLU A 386 -7.69 0.04 13.73
C GLU A 386 -9.15 -0.35 13.87
N SER A 387 -10.04 0.56 13.60
CA SER A 387 -11.47 0.29 13.53
C SER A 387 -12.12 1.21 12.55
N TRP A 388 -13.00 0.67 11.72
CA TRP A 388 -13.77 1.44 10.79
C TRP A 388 -15.21 0.92 10.64
N TYR A 389 -16.05 1.80 10.11
CA TYR A 389 -17.41 1.52 9.67
C TYR A 389 -17.55 1.95 8.22
N MET A 390 -18.07 1.04 7.39
CA MET A 390 -18.31 1.29 5.98
C MET A 390 -19.77 0.99 5.62
N TYR A 391 -20.31 1.72 4.64
CA TYR A 391 -21.66 1.47 4.15
C TYR A 391 -21.85 1.91 2.71
N GLU A 392 -22.84 1.30 2.09
CA GLU A 392 -23.35 1.70 0.78
C GLU A 392 -24.87 1.54 0.74
N ARG A 393 -25.57 2.49 0.11
CA ARG A 393 -27.04 2.54 0.07
C ARG A 393 -27.56 1.95 -1.23
N ASN A 394 -28.80 1.46 -1.18
CA ASN A 394 -29.51 0.93 -2.35
C ASN A 394 -28.76 -0.22 -3.03
N VAL A 395 -28.01 -0.98 -2.28
CA VAL A 395 -27.34 -2.18 -2.77
C VAL A 395 -28.38 -3.22 -3.11
N PRO A 396 -28.38 -3.80 -4.34
CA PRO A 396 -29.35 -4.79 -4.75
C PRO A 396 -29.29 -6.04 -3.87
N ASP A 397 -30.45 -6.66 -3.62
CA ASP A 397 -30.51 -7.94 -2.94
C ASP A 397 -29.99 -9.08 -3.84
N VAL A 398 -29.35 -10.08 -3.25
CA VAL A 398 -28.82 -11.27 -3.94
C VAL A 398 -29.86 -12.00 -4.78
N SER A 399 -31.16 -11.87 -4.47
CA SER A 399 -32.24 -12.43 -5.29
C SER A 399 -32.40 -11.74 -6.65
N GLN A 400 -31.79 -10.55 -6.83
CA GLN A 400 -31.78 -9.85 -8.10
C GLN A 400 -30.80 -10.48 -9.10
N GLY A 401 -29.87 -11.32 -8.65
CA GLY A 401 -28.98 -12.11 -9.46
C GLY A 401 -27.93 -11.29 -10.21
N TYR A 402 -27.49 -10.16 -9.66
CA TYR A 402 -26.38 -9.38 -10.19
C TYR A 402 -25.04 -10.01 -9.86
N ALA A 403 -24.92 -10.60 -8.67
CA ALA A 403 -23.72 -11.32 -8.30
C ALA A 403 -23.69 -12.67 -8.98
N ASN A 404 -22.62 -12.92 -9.67
CA ASN A 404 -22.25 -14.27 -9.99
C ASN A 404 -21.44 -14.81 -8.81
N THR A 405 -21.84 -15.92 -8.25
CA THR A 405 -21.05 -16.63 -7.25
C THR A 405 -19.64 -16.95 -7.74
N ALA A 406 -19.42 -17.08 -9.05
CA ALA A 406 -18.10 -17.17 -9.62
C ALA A 406 -17.28 -15.87 -9.50
N PHE A 407 -17.92 -14.71 -9.48
CA PHE A 407 -17.23 -13.43 -9.28
C PHE A 407 -16.75 -13.23 -7.84
N ALA A 408 -17.46 -13.75 -6.86
CA ALA A 408 -17.00 -13.73 -5.48
C ALA A 408 -15.61 -14.38 -5.29
N TYR A 409 -15.27 -15.34 -6.16
CA TYR A 409 -13.95 -15.98 -6.16
C TYR A 409 -12.91 -15.26 -7.01
N ILE A 410 -13.33 -14.35 -7.88
CA ILE A 410 -12.47 -13.62 -8.80
C ILE A 410 -11.98 -12.31 -8.20
N LEU A 411 -12.87 -11.66 -7.44
CA LEU A 411 -12.66 -10.35 -6.85
C LEU A 411 -12.69 -10.46 -5.35
N PRO A 412 -11.59 -10.82 -4.72
CA PRO A 412 -11.60 -11.06 -3.28
C PRO A 412 -11.98 -9.82 -2.47
N THR A 413 -11.88 -8.60 -2.98
CA THR A 413 -11.85 -7.49 -2.05
C THR A 413 -12.63 -6.24 -2.44
N ASN A 414 -12.77 -5.90 -3.70
CA ASN A 414 -13.02 -4.49 -4.00
C ASN A 414 -14.37 -4.19 -4.64
N THR A 415 -15.24 -5.17 -4.83
CA THR A 415 -16.50 -4.92 -5.51
C THR A 415 -17.67 -4.98 -4.57
N PRO A 416 -18.37 -3.86 -4.36
CA PRO A 416 -19.65 -3.83 -3.69
C PRO A 416 -20.71 -4.45 -4.63
N PHE A 417 -20.93 -5.75 -4.51
CA PHE A 417 -21.88 -6.46 -5.37
C PHE A 417 -23.31 -6.35 -4.85
N GLU A 418 -23.79 -7.43 -4.32
CA GLU A 418 -25.12 -7.58 -3.80
C GLU A 418 -25.08 -7.77 -2.31
N ALA A 419 -26.16 -7.43 -1.66
CA ALA A 419 -26.33 -7.62 -0.23
C ALA A 419 -27.40 -8.66 0.08
N HIS A 420 -27.28 -9.35 1.19
CA HIS A 420 -28.36 -10.10 1.78
C HIS A 420 -29.33 -9.15 2.49
N CYS A 421 -30.31 -8.67 1.77
CA CYS A 421 -31.28 -7.71 2.29
C CYS A 421 -32.37 -8.40 3.15
N PRO A 422 -33.10 -7.68 4.02
CA PRO A 422 -34.27 -8.19 4.71
C PRO A 422 -35.30 -8.80 3.75
N THR A 423 -35.98 -9.86 4.20
CA THR A 423 -36.91 -10.60 3.36
C THR A 423 -37.99 -9.70 2.74
N GLY A 424 -38.04 -9.71 1.41
CA GLY A 424 -39.01 -8.94 0.61
C GLY A 424 -38.50 -7.57 0.14
N GLU A 425 -37.33 -7.14 0.56
CA GLU A 425 -36.67 -5.95 0.05
C GLU A 425 -35.83 -6.29 -1.19
N LEU A 426 -35.90 -5.47 -2.22
CA LEU A 426 -35.13 -5.64 -3.45
C LEU A 426 -33.77 -4.92 -3.39
N SER A 427 -33.58 -4.06 -2.41
CA SER A 427 -32.33 -3.39 -2.11
C SER A 427 -32.31 -2.93 -0.67
N CYS A 428 -31.12 -2.75 -0.10
CA CYS A 428 -30.95 -2.25 1.26
C CYS A 428 -29.66 -1.43 1.38
N THR A 429 -29.42 -0.91 2.58
CA THR A 429 -28.11 -0.33 2.92
C THR A 429 -27.23 -1.45 3.44
N ALA A 430 -26.22 -1.80 2.68
CA ALA A 430 -25.17 -2.71 3.14
C ALA A 430 -24.25 -1.98 4.12
N LYS A 431 -23.74 -2.73 5.09
CA LYS A 431 -22.94 -2.20 6.20
C LYS A 431 -21.90 -3.20 6.63
N GLU A 432 -20.73 -2.70 6.92
CA GLU A 432 -19.61 -3.46 7.48
C GLU A 432 -18.96 -2.65 8.60
N TRP A 433 -18.35 -3.34 9.54
CA TRP A 433 -17.47 -2.72 10.51
C TRP A 433 -16.38 -3.67 10.98
N SER A 434 -15.29 -3.12 11.45
CA SER A 434 -14.13 -3.89 11.87
C SER A 434 -13.50 -3.35 13.14
N LEU A 435 -12.78 -4.24 13.80
CA LEU A 435 -11.82 -3.92 14.84
C LEU A 435 -10.63 -4.85 14.68
N LEU A 436 -9.47 -4.27 14.43
CA LEU A 436 -8.20 -4.95 14.25
C LEU A 436 -7.21 -4.47 15.30
N PHE A 437 -6.39 -5.35 15.82
CA PHE A 437 -5.23 -4.96 16.59
C PHE A 437 -4.02 -5.85 16.28
N TYR A 438 -2.84 -5.25 16.43
CA TYR A 438 -1.57 -5.92 16.48
C TYR A 438 -0.89 -5.62 17.81
N LEU A 439 -0.39 -6.66 18.47
CA LEU A 439 0.54 -6.53 19.58
C LEU A 439 1.89 -7.06 19.12
N ASN A 440 2.88 -6.19 19.10
CA ASN A 440 4.20 -6.46 18.55
C ASN A 440 5.25 -6.51 19.64
N TYR A 441 6.15 -7.49 19.53
CA TYR A 441 7.27 -7.67 20.43
C TYR A 441 8.56 -7.89 19.65
N GLN A 442 9.44 -6.91 19.72
CA GLN A 442 10.79 -7.02 19.18
C GLN A 442 11.73 -7.62 20.23
N PHE A 443 12.13 -8.86 20.04
CA PHE A 443 13.00 -9.55 20.98
C PHE A 443 14.48 -9.50 20.58
N SER A 444 14.78 -9.16 19.33
CA SER A 444 16.12 -8.83 18.85
C SER A 444 16.05 -7.71 17.79
N PRO A 445 17.19 -7.09 17.43
CA PRO A 445 17.21 -6.11 16.35
C PRO A 445 16.75 -6.63 14.98
N LEU A 446 16.76 -7.95 14.78
CA LEU A 446 16.40 -8.59 13.51
C LEU A 446 15.08 -9.37 13.59
N ASP A 447 14.47 -9.42 14.77
CA ASP A 447 13.35 -10.31 15.02
C ASP A 447 12.19 -9.61 15.72
N ASN A 448 11.01 -9.77 15.16
CA ASN A 448 9.76 -9.30 15.73
C ASN A 448 8.70 -10.41 15.71
N ILE A 449 7.94 -10.54 16.78
CA ILE A 449 6.74 -11.38 16.86
C ILE A 449 5.53 -10.46 16.93
N SER A 450 4.54 -10.76 16.11
CA SER A 450 3.29 -10.03 16.03
C SER A 450 2.10 -10.95 16.30
N LEU A 451 1.24 -10.55 17.21
CA LEU A 451 -0.07 -11.16 17.44
C LEU A 451 -1.13 -10.26 16.82
N ARG A 452 -1.85 -10.77 15.83
CA ARG A 452 -3.02 -10.12 15.22
C ARG A 452 -4.30 -10.71 15.80
N GLY A 453 -5.23 -9.85 16.21
CA GLY A 453 -6.58 -10.22 16.55
C GLY A 453 -7.56 -9.30 15.81
N GLU A 454 -8.62 -9.89 15.26
CA GLU A 454 -9.57 -9.19 14.42
C GLU A 454 -11.00 -9.63 14.69
N PHE A 455 -11.89 -8.65 14.68
CA PHE A 455 -13.32 -8.84 14.52
C PHE A 455 -13.77 -8.06 13.27
N PHE A 456 -14.37 -8.74 12.31
CA PHE A 456 -14.89 -8.15 11.09
C PHE A 456 -16.34 -8.60 10.89
N ASP A 457 -17.27 -7.69 10.67
CA ASP A 457 -18.68 -8.00 10.49
C ASP A 457 -19.18 -7.45 9.15
N ASP A 458 -19.34 -8.35 8.18
CA ASP A 458 -20.02 -8.08 6.92
C ASP A 458 -21.52 -8.38 7.10
N ILE A 459 -22.22 -7.43 7.71
CA ILE A 459 -23.62 -7.56 8.16
C ILE A 459 -24.53 -8.04 7.04
N ASN A 460 -24.28 -7.55 5.84
CA ASN A 460 -25.08 -7.83 4.66
C ASN A 460 -24.38 -8.71 3.62
N GLY A 461 -23.16 -9.14 3.88
CA GLY A 461 -22.40 -10.00 2.96
C GLY A 461 -22.02 -9.34 1.66
N GLN A 462 -21.95 -8.01 1.62
CA GLN A 462 -21.64 -7.27 0.38
C GLN A 462 -20.20 -7.48 -0.05
N ARG A 463 -19.27 -7.48 0.91
CA ARG A 463 -17.83 -7.54 0.63
C ARG A 463 -17.30 -8.97 0.54
N THR A 464 -17.75 -9.86 1.42
CA THR A 464 -17.30 -11.25 1.46
C THR A 464 -18.21 -12.22 0.72
N GLY A 465 -19.41 -11.80 0.34
CA GLY A 465 -20.46 -12.67 -0.20
C GLY A 465 -21.23 -13.46 0.88
N PHE A 466 -20.84 -13.31 2.14
CA PHE A 466 -21.46 -14.04 3.26
C PHE A 466 -21.87 -13.06 4.38
N ALA A 467 -23.17 -12.98 4.64
CA ALA A 467 -23.71 -12.16 5.74
C ALA A 467 -23.33 -12.81 7.10
N THR A 468 -22.16 -12.56 7.59
CA THR A 468 -21.61 -13.15 8.81
C THR A 468 -20.51 -12.28 9.42
N ALA A 469 -20.37 -12.39 10.73
CA ALA A 469 -19.21 -11.82 11.42
C ALA A 469 -18.07 -12.85 11.49
N TYR A 470 -16.84 -12.35 11.61
CA TYR A 470 -15.62 -13.13 11.67
C TYR A 470 -14.82 -12.78 12.92
N ASN A 471 -14.15 -13.79 13.47
CA ASN A 471 -13.20 -13.64 14.55
C ASN A 471 -11.91 -14.37 14.17
N ASN A 472 -10.86 -13.61 13.90
CA ASN A 472 -9.64 -14.11 13.30
C ASN A 472 -8.44 -13.82 14.21
N TRP A 473 -7.51 -14.78 14.23
CA TRP A 473 -6.27 -14.65 15.00
C TRP A 473 -5.09 -15.12 14.17
N ALA A 474 -3.99 -14.41 14.27
CA ALA A 474 -2.75 -14.83 13.66
C ALA A 474 -1.54 -14.52 14.57
N LEU A 475 -0.51 -15.34 14.44
CA LEU A 475 0.78 -15.15 15.08
C LEU A 475 1.84 -15.26 14.01
N GLY A 476 2.61 -14.20 13.81
CA GLY A 476 3.69 -14.11 12.85
C GLY A 476 5.03 -13.81 13.49
N TRP A 477 6.06 -14.21 12.80
CA TRP A 477 7.44 -13.87 13.12
C TRP A 477 8.09 -13.24 11.90
N GLN A 478 8.62 -12.03 12.04
CA GLN A 478 9.41 -11.34 11.03
C GLN A 478 10.88 -11.48 11.40
N HIS A 479 11.69 -11.95 10.47
CA HIS A 479 13.13 -12.15 10.63
C HIS A 479 13.91 -11.58 9.45
N TRP A 480 14.88 -10.72 9.74
CA TRP A 480 15.79 -10.18 8.75
C TRP A 480 17.05 -11.04 8.65
N LEU A 481 17.20 -11.76 7.53
CA LEU A 481 18.43 -12.50 7.21
C LEU A 481 19.57 -11.57 6.82
N SER A 482 19.25 -10.47 6.18
CA SER A 482 20.15 -9.39 5.81
C SER A 482 19.31 -8.10 5.64
N PRO A 483 19.92 -6.92 5.46
CA PRO A 483 19.18 -5.71 5.14
C PRO A 483 18.30 -5.81 3.87
N GLN A 484 18.56 -6.78 2.98
CA GLN A 484 17.80 -6.98 1.75
C GLN A 484 16.83 -8.15 1.80
N VAL A 485 16.92 -9.05 2.78
CA VAL A 485 16.12 -10.27 2.78
C VAL A 485 15.43 -10.47 4.11
N GLU A 486 14.12 -10.52 4.08
CA GLU A 486 13.30 -10.86 5.24
C GLU A 486 12.43 -12.10 5.00
N LEU A 487 12.10 -12.78 6.09
CA LEU A 487 11.22 -13.93 6.15
C LEU A 487 10.08 -13.64 7.12
N ARG A 488 8.84 -14.03 6.76
CA ARG A 488 7.67 -13.83 7.61
C ARG A 488 6.80 -15.10 7.69
N PRO A 489 7.22 -16.14 8.40
CA PRO A 489 6.35 -17.26 8.70
C PRO A 489 5.23 -16.87 9.67
N GLU A 490 4.04 -17.41 9.45
CA GLU A 490 2.87 -17.17 10.30
C GLU A 490 1.97 -18.40 10.42
N ILE A 491 1.14 -18.41 11.46
CA ILE A 491 -0.01 -19.28 11.61
C ILE A 491 -1.25 -18.44 11.88
N ALA A 492 -2.33 -18.73 11.17
CA ALA A 492 -3.59 -18.02 11.31
C ALA A 492 -4.77 -18.97 11.48
N TRP A 493 -5.76 -18.52 12.24
CA TRP A 493 -7.04 -19.17 12.40
C TRP A 493 -8.15 -18.17 12.10
N TYR A 494 -9.05 -18.56 11.20
CA TYR A 494 -10.18 -17.76 10.77
C TYR A 494 -11.48 -18.47 11.16
N HIS A 495 -12.46 -17.72 11.66
CA HIS A 495 -13.74 -18.27 12.09
C HIS A 495 -14.92 -17.36 11.73
N ALA A 496 -15.85 -17.88 10.95
CA ALA A 496 -17.13 -17.26 10.63
C ALA A 496 -18.18 -17.65 11.67
N LEU A 497 -18.78 -16.66 12.32
CA LEU A 497 -19.62 -16.86 13.51
C LEU A 497 -21.03 -17.32 13.18
N ASN A 498 -21.70 -16.71 12.21
CA ASN A 498 -23.12 -16.86 11.97
C ASN A 498 -23.42 -17.87 10.84
N ALA A 499 -22.63 -17.84 9.78
CA ALA A 499 -22.79 -18.73 8.63
C ALA A 499 -21.42 -19.26 8.19
N PRO A 500 -21.33 -20.47 7.60
CA PRO A 500 -20.09 -20.96 7.04
C PRO A 500 -19.70 -20.10 5.83
N ALA A 501 -18.45 -19.62 5.81
CA ALA A 501 -17.95 -18.74 4.75
C ALA A 501 -16.69 -19.29 4.06
N PHE A 502 -15.94 -20.15 4.72
CA PHE A 502 -14.71 -20.73 4.18
C PHE A 502 -14.98 -22.04 3.44
N ASP A 503 -13.97 -22.45 2.63
CA ASP A 503 -14.03 -23.68 1.82
C ASP A 503 -15.28 -23.67 0.91
N ASN A 504 -15.49 -22.53 0.22
CA ASN A 504 -16.65 -22.23 -0.63
C ASN A 504 -17.99 -22.28 0.15
N GLY A 505 -18.03 -21.66 1.32
CA GLY A 505 -19.24 -21.58 2.14
C GLY A 505 -19.62 -22.89 2.84
N THR A 506 -18.70 -23.82 2.99
CA THR A 506 -18.98 -25.13 3.63
C THR A 506 -18.39 -25.26 5.03
N LYS A 507 -17.47 -24.37 5.41
CA LYS A 507 -16.82 -24.39 6.73
C LYS A 507 -16.96 -23.08 7.47
N HIS A 508 -17.16 -23.20 8.78
CA HIS A 508 -17.06 -22.05 9.69
C HIS A 508 -15.62 -21.65 10.00
N SER A 509 -14.68 -22.58 9.92
CA SER A 509 -13.30 -22.29 10.31
C SER A 509 -12.29 -22.91 9.37
N ILE A 510 -11.17 -22.20 9.21
CA ILE A 510 -9.95 -22.73 8.60
C ILE A 510 -8.74 -22.33 9.43
N ALA A 511 -7.70 -23.16 9.36
CA ALA A 511 -6.37 -22.85 9.86
C ALA A 511 -5.40 -22.81 8.68
N ILE A 512 -4.52 -21.82 8.67
CA ILE A 512 -3.53 -21.59 7.62
C ILE A 512 -2.16 -21.44 8.30
N ALA A 513 -1.17 -22.19 7.84
CA ALA A 513 0.22 -21.92 8.09
C ALA A 513 0.81 -21.37 6.79
N SER A 514 1.40 -20.21 6.85
CA SER A 514 1.87 -19.48 5.68
C SER A 514 3.19 -18.76 5.95
N GLY A 515 3.73 -18.15 4.93
CA GLY A 515 4.89 -17.30 5.05
C GLY A 515 5.44 -16.92 3.69
N ASP A 516 6.30 -15.94 3.71
CA ASP A 516 6.96 -15.42 2.51
C ASP A 516 8.44 -15.10 2.74
N ILE A 517 9.07 -14.83 1.63
CA ILE A 517 10.39 -14.23 1.55
C ILE A 517 10.27 -12.95 0.70
N ILE A 518 10.82 -11.86 1.20
CA ILE A 518 10.94 -10.60 0.47
C ILE A 518 12.41 -10.32 0.22
N TRP A 519 12.72 -10.11 -1.04
CA TRP A 519 14.07 -9.78 -1.50
C TRP A 519 14.07 -8.38 -2.11
N HIS A 520 14.70 -7.44 -1.43
CA HIS A 520 14.81 -6.04 -1.85
C HIS A 520 16.01 -5.82 -2.79
N PHE A 521 15.85 -4.94 -3.78
CA PHE A 521 16.89 -4.59 -4.74
C PHE A 521 16.96 -3.09 -5.06
#